data_aa5270ecefc47d5f2b55dca31150410c
#
_entry.id   aa5270ecefc47d5f2b55dca31150410c
#
_cell.length_a   1.000
_cell.length_b   1.000
_cell.length_c   1.000
_cell.angle_alpha   90.00
_cell.angle_beta   90.00
_cell.angle_gamma   90.00
#
_symmetry.space_group_name_H-M   'P 1'
#
loop_
_entity.id
_entity.type
_entity.pdbx_description
1 polymer ?
#
loop_
_entity_poly.entity_id
_entity_poly.type
_entity_poly.pdbx_seq_one_letter_code
_entity_poly.pdbx_strand_id
1 'polypeptide(L)'
;MIFKELGKTCLKVSEIGLGTEYLFDQPKDVVESVILNAIENEINYFDVLFSVTNYIGKMASILRKYRDDIIITGHIGTTELNSRPKRTRIIKESKIAFSRLLNLLKIDYVDIINIQFVKMNEYENIIKPGGLMELAISIQKEGKAKYLGLSTHDTSVAEQAIKTGKFDTIMFPINLVNHGLPGRSELMKNCKKNNIGLIAIKPFAAGRLLMQNKTVNFAKYQTGGISLKRKIPKELTSTQCINYVNSLNGVSVVLAGVKSVAELRKNLKYSNPHERKRDFSPMIEFFQE
;
A
#
# COMPACT_ATOMS: atom_id res chain seq x y z
N MET A 1 -18.71 2.41 6.27
CA MET A 1 -17.46 1.67 5.91
C MET A 1 -17.50 0.28 6.52
N ILE A 2 -16.90 -0.76 5.88
CA ILE A 2 -16.69 -2.07 6.50
C ILE A 2 -15.27 -2.11 7.06
N PHE A 3 -15.14 -2.71 8.24
CA PHE A 3 -13.84 -2.91 8.89
C PHE A 3 -13.47 -4.40 8.89
N LYS A 4 -12.20 -4.69 8.68
CA LYS A 4 -11.61 -6.04 8.66
C LYS A 4 -10.43 -6.10 9.61
N GLU A 5 -10.12 -7.28 10.12
CA GLU A 5 -8.87 -7.50 10.85
C GLU A 5 -7.68 -7.55 9.89
N LEU A 6 -6.60 -6.90 10.26
CA LEU A 6 -5.35 -6.90 9.49
C LEU A 6 -4.45 -8.06 9.94
N GLY A 7 -4.82 -9.28 9.55
CA GLY A 7 -4.11 -10.48 9.95
C GLY A 7 -3.97 -10.62 11.47
N LYS A 8 -2.82 -11.09 11.93
CA LYS A 8 -2.51 -11.29 13.37
C LYS A 8 -2.24 -10.00 14.17
N THR A 9 -2.33 -8.82 13.53
CA THR A 9 -2.07 -7.54 14.22
C THR A 9 -3.19 -7.10 15.15
N CYS A 10 -4.37 -7.71 15.05
CA CYS A 10 -5.58 -7.29 15.75
C CYS A 10 -6.03 -5.85 15.43
N LEU A 11 -5.40 -5.18 14.47
CA LEU A 11 -5.83 -3.87 14.00
C LEU A 11 -7.09 -4.01 13.15
N LYS A 12 -8.13 -3.26 13.48
CA LYS A 12 -9.34 -3.15 12.66
C LYS A 12 -9.16 -2.04 11.65
N VAL A 13 -8.97 -2.41 10.39
CA VAL A 13 -8.74 -1.50 9.27
C VAL A 13 -10.00 -1.32 8.44
N SER A 14 -10.27 -0.10 7.98
CA SER A 14 -11.28 0.14 6.94
C SER A 14 -10.90 -0.63 5.66
N GLU A 15 -11.87 -1.21 4.98
CA GLU A 15 -11.62 -1.99 3.75
C GLU A 15 -11.02 -1.17 2.61
N ILE A 16 -11.10 0.16 2.69
CA ILE A 16 -10.39 1.12 1.83
C ILE A 16 -9.44 1.91 2.74
N GLY A 17 -8.16 1.94 2.38
CA GLY A 17 -7.15 2.80 2.99
C GLY A 17 -6.72 3.92 2.04
N LEU A 18 -6.13 4.98 2.58
CA LEU A 18 -5.58 6.09 1.81
C LEU A 18 -4.08 5.92 1.58
N GLY A 19 -3.68 5.70 0.31
CA GLY A 19 -2.30 5.81 -0.14
C GLY A 19 -1.95 7.26 -0.43
N THR A 20 -0.95 7.80 0.23
CA THR A 20 -0.62 9.23 0.13
C THR A 20 0.41 9.58 -0.95
N GLU A 21 0.88 8.59 -1.74
CA GLU A 21 1.88 8.78 -2.79
C GLU A 21 1.53 9.93 -3.76
N TYR A 22 0.28 9.97 -4.23
CA TYR A 22 -0.18 10.97 -5.21
C TYR A 22 -0.46 12.35 -4.60
N LEU A 23 -0.41 12.48 -3.28
CA LEU A 23 -0.48 13.75 -2.56
C LEU A 23 0.88 14.46 -2.50
N PHE A 24 1.96 13.81 -2.93
CA PHE A 24 3.33 14.32 -2.85
C PHE A 24 3.48 15.70 -3.49
N ASP A 25 3.01 15.87 -4.71
CA ASP A 25 3.12 17.13 -5.47
C ASP A 25 1.88 18.04 -5.32
N GLN A 26 0.89 17.67 -4.47
CA GLN A 26 -0.30 18.50 -4.26
C GLN A 26 -0.03 19.65 -3.27
N PRO A 27 -0.76 20.79 -3.40
CA PRO A 27 -0.75 21.85 -2.41
C PRO A 27 -1.18 21.36 -1.02
N LYS A 28 -0.76 22.06 0.03
CA LYS A 28 -1.03 21.68 1.42
C LYS A 28 -2.52 21.61 1.73
N ASP A 29 -3.29 22.60 1.32
CA ASP A 29 -4.75 22.69 1.52
C ASP A 29 -5.50 21.50 0.85
N VAL A 30 -5.05 21.08 -0.33
CA VAL A 30 -5.58 19.88 -1.01
C VAL A 30 -5.25 18.63 -0.20
N VAL A 31 -4.00 18.49 0.29
CA VAL A 31 -3.59 17.33 1.10
C VAL A 31 -4.42 17.26 2.38
N GLU A 32 -4.53 18.37 3.10
CA GLU A 32 -5.31 18.46 4.33
C GLU A 32 -6.79 18.13 4.08
N SER A 33 -7.38 18.70 3.02
CA SER A 33 -8.78 18.41 2.65
C SER A 33 -9.02 16.94 2.32
N VAL A 34 -8.10 16.29 1.60
CA VAL A 34 -8.21 14.86 1.26
C VAL A 34 -8.15 14.01 2.52
N ILE A 35 -7.20 14.26 3.43
CA ILE A 35 -7.04 13.46 4.64
C ILE A 35 -8.23 13.65 5.57
N LEU A 36 -8.72 14.88 5.77
CA LEU A 36 -9.90 15.15 6.59
C LEU A 36 -11.14 14.45 6.04
N ASN A 37 -11.40 14.59 4.73
CA ASN A 37 -12.52 13.89 4.09
C ASN A 37 -12.38 12.37 4.19
N ALA A 38 -11.18 11.80 4.17
CA ALA A 38 -10.96 10.39 4.36
C ALA A 38 -11.36 9.94 5.78
N ILE A 39 -10.91 10.67 6.82
CA ILE A 39 -11.23 10.39 8.22
C ILE A 39 -12.72 10.54 8.47
N GLU A 40 -13.34 11.64 8.02
CA GLU A 40 -14.78 11.90 8.14
C GLU A 40 -15.67 10.81 7.50
N ASN A 41 -15.12 10.07 6.51
CA ASN A 41 -15.78 8.94 5.87
C ASN A 41 -15.27 7.59 6.38
N GLU A 42 -14.75 7.56 7.61
CA GLU A 42 -14.35 6.34 8.33
C GLU A 42 -13.18 5.57 7.70
N ILE A 43 -12.35 6.21 6.84
CA ILE A 43 -11.06 5.64 6.45
C ILE A 43 -10.11 5.83 7.62
N ASN A 44 -9.62 4.72 8.17
CA ASN A 44 -8.69 4.76 9.30
C ASN A 44 -7.28 4.25 8.97
N TYR A 45 -7.02 3.74 7.76
CA TYR A 45 -5.70 3.25 7.35
C TYR A 45 -5.00 4.23 6.41
N PHE A 46 -3.83 4.75 6.83
CA PHE A 46 -3.05 5.74 6.10
C PHE A 46 -1.63 5.24 5.83
N ASP A 47 -1.26 5.21 4.55
CA ASP A 47 0.09 4.84 4.13
C ASP A 47 0.93 6.10 3.83
N VAL A 48 1.86 6.43 4.74
CA VAL A 48 2.79 7.55 4.61
C VAL A 48 4.07 7.04 3.95
N LEU A 49 4.07 7.03 2.62
CA LEU A 49 5.06 6.32 1.80
C LEU A 49 6.48 6.88 1.89
N PHE A 50 6.64 8.20 2.02
CA PHE A 50 7.95 8.85 1.93
C PHE A 50 8.31 9.66 3.18
N SER A 51 9.57 9.55 3.62
CA SER A 51 10.12 10.36 4.71
C SER A 51 10.74 11.66 4.18
N VAL A 52 9.97 12.43 3.37
CA VAL A 52 10.39 13.72 2.77
C VAL A 52 9.77 14.87 3.55
N THR A 53 10.58 15.84 3.92
CA THR A 53 10.23 16.92 4.85
C THR A 53 8.97 17.69 4.44
N ASN A 54 8.96 18.22 3.22
CA ASN A 54 7.82 19.01 2.72
C ASN A 54 6.55 18.15 2.59
N TYR A 55 6.68 16.91 2.13
CA TYR A 55 5.56 15.99 1.99
C TYR A 55 4.90 15.67 3.33
N ILE A 56 5.70 15.28 4.33
CA ILE A 56 5.18 14.99 5.67
C ILE A 56 4.56 16.24 6.29
N GLY A 57 5.23 17.41 6.15
CA GLY A 57 4.76 18.68 6.71
C GLY A 57 3.36 19.07 6.26
N LYS A 58 2.92 18.66 5.06
CA LYS A 58 1.57 18.95 4.56
C LYS A 58 0.46 18.19 5.30
N MET A 59 0.76 17.04 5.89
CA MET A 59 -0.24 16.16 6.53
C MET A 59 -0.09 16.07 8.06
N ALA A 60 1.02 16.55 8.59
CA ALA A 60 1.42 16.30 9.97
C ALA A 60 0.41 16.83 11.01
N SER A 61 -0.18 18.00 10.79
CA SER A 61 -1.16 18.59 11.71
C SER A 61 -2.39 17.71 11.89
N ILE A 62 -2.90 17.17 10.79
CA ILE A 62 -4.12 16.36 10.79
C ILE A 62 -3.83 14.96 11.31
N LEU A 63 -2.79 14.28 10.78
CA LEU A 63 -2.47 12.93 11.23
C LEU A 63 -2.15 12.88 12.73
N ARG A 64 -1.51 13.92 13.27
CA ARG A 64 -1.30 14.05 14.72
C ARG A 64 -2.59 14.24 15.50
N LYS A 65 -3.48 15.12 15.00
CA LYS A 65 -4.77 15.41 15.66
C LYS A 65 -5.63 14.16 15.83
N TYR A 66 -5.62 13.29 14.83
CA TYR A 66 -6.43 12.07 14.81
C TYR A 66 -5.61 10.80 15.07
N ARG A 67 -4.42 10.93 15.71
CA ARG A 67 -3.47 9.81 15.87
C ARG A 67 -4.08 8.57 16.51
N ASP A 68 -4.95 8.73 17.47
CA ASP A 68 -5.58 7.63 18.22
C ASP A 68 -6.70 6.93 17.43
N ASP A 69 -7.25 7.60 16.44
CA ASP A 69 -8.36 7.09 15.62
C ASP A 69 -7.87 6.44 14.32
N ILE A 70 -6.57 6.57 13.98
CA ILE A 70 -6.02 6.14 12.70
C ILE A 70 -4.84 5.18 12.85
N ILE A 71 -4.66 4.37 11.83
CA ILE A 71 -3.53 3.44 11.67
C ILE A 71 -2.57 4.03 10.64
N ILE A 72 -1.32 4.22 11.04
CA ILE A 72 -0.28 4.80 10.17
C ILE A 72 0.75 3.74 9.82
N THR A 73 0.96 3.52 8.52
CA THR A 73 2.12 2.81 8.00
C THR A 73 3.19 3.80 7.61
N GLY A 74 4.38 3.67 8.21
CA GLY A 74 5.60 4.37 7.80
C GLY A 74 6.58 3.40 7.14
N HIS A 75 7.56 3.94 6.40
CA HIS A 75 8.48 3.12 5.60
C HIS A 75 9.93 3.38 5.93
N ILE A 76 10.76 2.32 5.82
CA ILE A 76 12.21 2.38 5.73
C ILE A 76 12.68 1.85 4.37
N GLY A 77 13.89 2.21 3.97
CA GLY A 77 14.43 1.86 2.66
C GLY A 77 14.33 3.00 1.63
N THR A 78 13.90 4.17 2.09
CA THR A 78 13.96 5.45 1.36
C THR A 78 14.46 6.55 2.27
N THR A 79 15.01 7.60 1.66
CA THR A 79 15.44 8.84 2.30
C THR A 79 15.08 10.03 1.43
N GLU A 80 15.43 11.23 1.86
CA GLU A 80 15.26 12.46 1.09
C GLU A 80 16.57 12.89 0.43
N LEU A 81 16.51 13.22 -0.86
CA LEU A 81 17.58 13.87 -1.61
C LEU A 81 16.97 15.00 -2.45
N ASN A 82 17.43 16.23 -2.27
CA ASN A 82 16.92 17.39 -2.99
C ASN A 82 15.38 17.51 -2.95
N SER A 83 14.81 17.36 -1.76
CA SER A 83 13.36 17.40 -1.51
C SER A 83 12.54 16.36 -2.28
N ARG A 84 13.19 15.29 -2.75
CA ARG A 84 12.55 14.16 -3.43
C ARG A 84 12.89 12.84 -2.75
N PRO A 85 12.02 11.81 -2.84
CA PRO A 85 12.31 10.50 -2.30
C PRO A 85 13.43 9.82 -3.08
N LYS A 86 14.44 9.34 -2.37
CA LYS A 86 15.53 8.53 -2.90
C LYS A 86 15.50 7.16 -2.24
N ARG A 87 15.51 6.09 -3.04
CA ARG A 87 15.67 4.73 -2.51
C ARG A 87 17.05 4.56 -1.90
N THR A 88 17.12 3.99 -0.72
CA THR A 88 18.36 3.64 -0.04
C THR A 88 18.27 2.28 0.64
N ARG A 89 19.42 1.59 0.76
CA ARG A 89 19.58 0.39 1.59
C ARG A 89 20.62 0.59 2.68
N ILE A 90 21.09 1.83 2.81
CA ILE A 90 22.04 2.24 3.85
C ILE A 90 21.27 2.40 5.15
N ILE A 91 21.66 1.62 6.18
CA ILE A 91 20.98 1.57 7.48
C ILE A 91 20.92 2.95 8.14
N LYS A 92 22.05 3.68 8.16
CA LYS A 92 22.12 5.03 8.74
C LYS A 92 21.14 6.00 8.08
N GLU A 93 21.07 6.00 6.74
CA GLU A 93 20.14 6.87 6.01
C GLU A 93 18.68 6.50 6.30
N SER A 94 18.36 5.21 6.33
CA SER A 94 17.02 4.71 6.64
C SER A 94 16.60 5.05 8.07
N LYS A 95 17.51 4.92 9.06
CA LYS A 95 17.26 5.28 10.46
C LYS A 95 16.98 6.79 10.60
N ILE A 96 17.78 7.64 9.96
CA ILE A 96 17.60 9.10 9.97
C ILE A 96 16.26 9.47 9.31
N ALA A 97 15.93 8.86 8.17
CA ALA A 97 14.69 9.11 7.46
C ALA A 97 13.46 8.73 8.30
N PHE A 98 13.50 7.59 8.97
CA PHE A 98 12.41 7.14 9.85
C PHE A 98 12.28 8.04 11.09
N SER A 99 13.38 8.44 11.71
CA SER A 99 13.35 9.40 12.83
C SER A 99 12.77 10.74 12.38
N ARG A 100 13.10 11.21 11.17
CA ARG A 100 12.49 12.41 10.57
C ARG A 100 10.98 12.28 10.44
N LEU A 101 10.48 11.12 9.98
CA LEU A 101 9.05 10.85 9.88
C LEU A 101 8.34 11.08 11.21
N LEU A 102 8.81 10.43 12.28
CA LEU A 102 8.21 10.56 13.61
C LEU A 102 8.28 12.00 14.14
N ASN A 103 9.44 12.64 14.00
CA ASN A 103 9.66 14.00 14.49
C ASN A 103 8.75 15.04 13.78
N LEU A 104 8.59 14.92 12.45
CA LEU A 104 7.75 15.85 11.69
C LEU A 104 6.26 15.61 11.94
N LEU A 105 5.83 14.36 12.07
CA LEU A 105 4.46 14.05 12.49
C LEU A 105 4.21 14.39 13.95
N LYS A 106 5.26 14.52 14.77
CA LYS A 106 5.21 14.68 16.22
C LYS A 106 4.40 13.57 16.88
N ILE A 107 4.73 12.33 16.52
CA ILE A 107 4.18 11.10 17.08
C ILE A 107 5.31 10.22 17.61
N ASP A 108 5.02 9.39 18.60
CA ASP A 108 6.02 8.52 19.22
C ASP A 108 6.25 7.24 18.42
N TYR A 109 5.23 6.77 17.70
CA TYR A 109 5.27 5.53 16.93
C TYR A 109 4.36 5.54 15.69
N VAL A 110 4.67 4.69 14.74
CA VAL A 110 3.73 4.25 13.69
C VAL A 110 3.16 2.88 14.04
N ASP A 111 1.99 2.52 13.52
CA ASP A 111 1.43 1.19 13.78
C ASP A 111 2.20 0.12 13.02
N ILE A 112 2.57 0.40 11.77
CA ILE A 112 3.32 -0.54 10.94
C ILE A 112 4.57 0.15 10.38
N ILE A 113 5.73 -0.48 10.59
CA ILE A 113 6.95 -0.12 9.87
C ILE A 113 7.13 -1.08 8.69
N ASN A 114 7.19 -0.54 7.49
CA ASN A 114 7.25 -1.32 6.26
C ASN A 114 8.62 -1.20 5.59
N ILE A 115 9.26 -2.34 5.27
CA ILE A 115 10.47 -2.35 4.45
C ILE A 115 10.04 -2.16 2.99
N GLN A 116 10.41 -1.01 2.42
CA GLN A 116 9.83 -0.55 1.17
C GLN A 116 10.41 -1.23 -0.06
N PHE A 117 9.50 -1.71 -0.93
CA PHE A 117 9.74 -2.13 -2.31
C PHE A 117 10.96 -3.03 -2.47
N VAL A 118 10.94 -4.18 -1.79
CA VAL A 118 12.00 -5.18 -1.83
C VAL A 118 11.93 -5.96 -3.14
N LYS A 119 13.08 -6.08 -3.83
CA LYS A 119 13.25 -6.89 -5.03
C LYS A 119 13.99 -8.19 -4.72
N MET A 120 13.84 -9.21 -5.58
CA MET A 120 14.47 -10.50 -5.38
C MET A 120 16.01 -10.38 -5.27
N ASN A 121 16.64 -9.59 -6.14
CA ASN A 121 18.09 -9.44 -6.17
C ASN A 121 18.72 -8.74 -4.96
N GLU A 122 17.90 -8.22 -4.04
CA GLU A 122 18.37 -7.57 -2.81
C GLU A 122 17.82 -8.22 -1.54
N TYR A 123 16.89 -9.20 -1.69
CA TYR A 123 16.18 -9.79 -0.55
C TYR A 123 17.12 -10.32 0.54
N GLU A 124 18.14 -11.09 0.15
CA GLU A 124 19.14 -11.62 1.07
C GLU A 124 19.86 -10.50 1.86
N ASN A 125 20.19 -9.39 1.19
CA ASN A 125 20.81 -8.24 1.83
C ASN A 125 19.87 -7.50 2.79
N ILE A 126 18.55 -7.59 2.57
CA ILE A 126 17.54 -7.01 3.45
C ILE A 126 17.40 -7.82 4.74
N ILE A 127 17.41 -9.16 4.64
CA ILE A 127 17.10 -10.06 5.78
C ILE A 127 18.32 -10.47 6.60
N LYS A 128 19.54 -10.40 6.03
CA LYS A 128 20.78 -10.78 6.74
C LYS A 128 21.04 -9.90 7.96
N PRO A 129 21.89 -10.35 8.92
CA PRO A 129 22.39 -9.49 9.99
C PRO A 129 22.99 -8.19 9.44
N GLY A 130 22.71 -7.07 10.09
CA GLY A 130 23.09 -5.73 9.61
C GLY A 130 22.19 -5.18 8.49
N GLY A 131 21.16 -5.90 8.04
CA GLY A 131 20.23 -5.47 7.01
C GLY A 131 19.04 -4.63 7.53
N LEU A 132 18.19 -4.16 6.61
CA LEU A 132 17.02 -3.33 6.98
C LEU A 132 16.04 -4.06 7.89
N MET A 133 15.97 -5.38 7.83
CA MET A 133 15.11 -6.16 8.71
C MET A 133 15.55 -6.04 10.17
N GLU A 134 16.86 -6.08 10.46
CA GLU A 134 17.37 -5.88 11.81
C GLU A 134 17.08 -4.46 12.31
N LEU A 135 17.21 -3.44 11.43
CA LEU A 135 16.81 -2.08 11.76
C LEU A 135 15.32 -2.01 12.10
N ALA A 136 14.44 -2.65 11.29
CA ALA A 136 13.00 -2.67 11.55
C ALA A 136 12.66 -3.30 12.90
N ILE A 137 13.30 -4.43 13.23
CA ILE A 137 13.16 -5.10 14.52
C ILE A 137 13.66 -4.21 15.67
N SER A 138 14.78 -3.49 15.50
CA SER A 138 15.27 -2.54 16.50
C SER A 138 14.27 -1.41 16.77
N ILE A 139 13.71 -0.83 15.70
CA ILE A 139 12.69 0.22 15.79
C ILE A 139 11.44 -0.30 16.52
N GLN A 140 11.04 -1.54 16.25
CA GLN A 140 9.91 -2.18 16.93
C GLN A 140 10.21 -2.39 18.43
N LYS A 141 11.39 -2.90 18.77
CA LYS A 141 11.83 -3.07 20.16
C LYS A 141 11.94 -1.75 20.94
N GLU A 142 12.26 -0.65 20.24
CA GLU A 142 12.28 0.69 20.80
C GLU A 142 10.85 1.27 21.02
N GLY A 143 9.79 0.53 20.67
CA GLY A 143 8.40 0.98 20.76
C GLY A 143 7.99 2.01 19.70
N LYS A 144 8.83 2.26 18.70
CA LYS A 144 8.59 3.24 17.63
C LYS A 144 7.77 2.69 16.46
N ALA A 145 7.51 1.40 16.46
CA ALA A 145 6.56 0.72 15.57
C ALA A 145 5.96 -0.48 16.30
N LYS A 146 4.69 -0.79 16.05
CA LYS A 146 4.02 -1.96 16.66
C LYS A 146 4.24 -3.23 15.86
N TYR A 147 4.14 -3.16 14.53
CA TYR A 147 4.13 -4.31 13.62
C TYR A 147 5.14 -4.13 12.49
N LEU A 148 5.63 -5.25 11.96
CA LEU A 148 6.57 -5.30 10.84
C LEU A 148 5.85 -5.65 9.54
N GLY A 149 6.11 -4.86 8.49
CA GLY A 149 5.61 -5.11 7.15
C GLY A 149 6.73 -5.15 6.11
N LEU A 150 6.39 -5.70 4.96
CA LEU A 150 7.23 -5.68 3.77
C LEU A 150 6.39 -5.35 2.54
N SER A 151 6.88 -4.45 1.68
CA SER A 151 6.27 -4.23 0.38
C SER A 151 7.14 -4.75 -0.75
N THR A 152 6.50 -5.43 -1.70
CA THR A 152 7.16 -5.96 -2.89
C THR A 152 6.18 -6.04 -4.07
N HIS A 153 6.72 -6.12 -5.28
CA HIS A 153 5.97 -6.44 -6.49
C HIS A 153 6.30 -7.85 -7.02
N ASP A 154 7.10 -8.59 -6.27
CA ASP A 154 7.60 -9.91 -6.63
C ASP A 154 6.96 -10.96 -5.73
N THR A 155 6.22 -11.90 -6.34
CA THR A 155 5.54 -12.97 -5.61
C THR A 155 6.52 -13.88 -4.86
N SER A 156 7.71 -14.11 -5.42
CA SER A 156 8.72 -14.95 -4.78
C SER A 156 9.32 -14.28 -3.54
N VAL A 157 9.50 -12.95 -3.57
CA VAL A 157 9.92 -12.16 -2.38
C VAL A 157 8.85 -12.23 -1.30
N ALA A 158 7.58 -12.03 -1.68
CA ALA A 158 6.49 -12.11 -0.71
C ALA A 158 6.37 -13.51 -0.08
N GLU A 159 6.49 -14.57 -0.87
CA GLU A 159 6.49 -15.96 -0.39
C GLU A 159 7.65 -16.24 0.58
N GLN A 160 8.86 -15.78 0.24
CA GLN A 160 10.00 -15.91 1.15
C GLN A 160 9.78 -15.12 2.45
N ALA A 161 9.25 -13.90 2.37
CA ALA A 161 8.93 -13.10 3.54
C ALA A 161 7.91 -13.81 4.46
N ILE A 162 6.85 -14.40 3.89
CA ILE A 162 5.86 -15.19 4.63
C ILE A 162 6.53 -16.36 5.36
N LYS A 163 7.41 -17.11 4.68
CA LYS A 163 8.12 -18.26 5.25
C LYS A 163 9.01 -17.89 6.44
N THR A 164 9.51 -16.67 6.54
CA THR A 164 10.31 -16.25 7.71
C THR A 164 9.50 -16.20 9.00
N GLY A 165 8.16 -16.07 8.91
CA GLY A 165 7.28 -15.87 10.07
C GLY A 165 7.44 -14.52 10.79
N LYS A 166 8.33 -13.65 10.32
CA LYS A 166 8.71 -12.41 11.01
C LYS A 166 7.88 -11.20 10.63
N PHE A 167 7.19 -11.24 9.48
CA PHE A 167 6.34 -10.15 9.03
C PHE A 167 4.90 -10.33 9.47
N ASP A 168 4.29 -9.24 9.90
CA ASP A 168 2.87 -9.18 10.30
C ASP A 168 1.99 -8.80 9.11
N THR A 169 2.55 -8.02 8.16
CA THR A 169 1.84 -7.57 6.97
C THR A 169 2.68 -7.68 5.72
N ILE A 170 2.01 -7.96 4.59
CA ILE A 170 2.59 -7.90 3.23
C ILE A 170 1.80 -6.89 2.42
N MET A 171 2.51 -5.95 1.78
CA MET A 171 1.93 -4.98 0.86
C MET A 171 2.30 -5.37 -0.57
N PHE A 172 1.30 -5.68 -1.40
CA PHE A 172 1.48 -6.24 -2.74
C PHE A 172 0.51 -5.61 -3.75
N PRO A 173 0.94 -5.35 -5.02
CA PRO A 173 0.02 -4.90 -6.05
C PRO A 173 -1.03 -5.96 -6.37
N ILE A 174 -2.30 -5.60 -6.23
CA ILE A 174 -3.44 -6.46 -6.58
C ILE A 174 -4.43 -5.63 -7.39
N ASN A 175 -4.63 -6.01 -8.63
CA ASN A 175 -5.57 -5.38 -9.56
C ASN A 175 -5.93 -6.33 -10.70
N LEU A 176 -6.85 -5.93 -11.57
CA LEU A 176 -7.26 -6.74 -12.72
C LEU A 176 -6.11 -7.06 -13.67
N VAL A 177 -5.19 -6.11 -13.92
CA VAL A 177 -4.06 -6.32 -14.85
C VAL A 177 -3.16 -7.48 -14.43
N ASN A 178 -3.03 -7.73 -13.14
CA ASN A 178 -2.23 -8.84 -12.63
C ASN A 178 -3.08 -10.02 -12.13
N HIS A 179 -4.31 -10.17 -12.66
CA HIS A 179 -5.20 -11.27 -12.25
C HIS A 179 -4.54 -12.64 -12.44
N GLY A 180 -3.97 -12.88 -13.60
CA GLY A 180 -3.26 -14.13 -13.94
C GLY A 180 -1.78 -14.17 -13.55
N LEU A 181 -1.29 -13.25 -12.70
CA LEU A 181 0.12 -13.26 -12.30
C LEU A 181 0.50 -14.55 -11.56
N PRO A 182 1.51 -15.31 -12.05
CA PRO A 182 1.97 -16.53 -11.39
C PRO A 182 2.35 -16.29 -9.93
N GLY A 183 1.89 -17.17 -9.04
CA GLY A 183 2.14 -17.10 -7.60
C GLY A 183 1.23 -16.12 -6.83
N ARG A 184 0.45 -15.24 -7.50
CA ARG A 184 -0.41 -14.27 -6.78
C ARG A 184 -1.52 -14.95 -5.97
N SER A 185 -2.18 -15.93 -6.56
CA SER A 185 -3.25 -16.68 -5.87
C SER A 185 -2.69 -17.43 -4.65
N GLU A 186 -1.52 -18.04 -4.81
CA GLU A 186 -0.85 -18.76 -3.73
C GLU A 186 -0.40 -17.82 -2.61
N LEU A 187 0.17 -16.66 -2.97
CA LEU A 187 0.51 -15.60 -2.01
C LEU A 187 -0.70 -15.21 -1.15
N MET A 188 -1.86 -14.96 -1.77
CA MET A 188 -3.07 -14.60 -1.03
C MET A 188 -3.52 -15.71 -0.09
N LYS A 189 -3.49 -16.97 -0.54
CA LYS A 189 -3.80 -18.16 0.30
C LYS A 189 -2.82 -18.27 1.47
N ASN A 190 -1.53 -18.08 1.22
CA ASN A 190 -0.49 -18.18 2.23
C ASN A 190 -0.54 -17.03 3.25
N CYS A 191 -0.86 -15.81 2.83
CA CYS A 191 -1.15 -14.71 3.77
C CYS A 191 -2.30 -15.09 4.70
N LYS A 192 -3.41 -15.58 4.15
CA LYS A 192 -4.56 -15.99 4.95
C LYS A 192 -4.22 -17.15 5.90
N LYS A 193 -3.56 -18.19 5.40
CA LYS A 193 -3.17 -19.38 6.19
C LYS A 193 -2.27 -19.02 7.38
N ASN A 194 -1.35 -18.07 7.19
CA ASN A 194 -0.40 -17.63 8.22
C ASN A 194 -0.90 -16.42 9.01
N ASN A 195 -2.15 -16.02 8.82
CA ASN A 195 -2.77 -14.85 9.45
C ASN A 195 -1.94 -13.56 9.27
N ILE A 196 -1.38 -13.37 8.06
CA ILE A 196 -0.62 -12.18 7.68
C ILE A 196 -1.57 -11.18 7.01
N GLY A 197 -1.56 -9.93 7.47
CA GLY A 197 -2.37 -8.87 6.90
C GLY A 197 -1.93 -8.54 5.47
N LEU A 198 -2.80 -8.77 4.47
CA LEU A 198 -2.50 -8.45 3.08
C LEU A 198 -3.08 -7.09 2.70
N ILE A 199 -2.19 -6.16 2.40
CA ILE A 199 -2.49 -4.80 1.97
C ILE A 199 -2.37 -4.74 0.45
N ALA A 200 -3.50 -4.62 -0.23
CA ALA A 200 -3.55 -4.56 -1.68
C ALA A 200 -3.28 -3.13 -2.17
N ILE A 201 -2.16 -2.92 -2.84
CA ILE A 201 -1.80 -1.62 -3.42
C ILE A 201 -2.08 -1.59 -4.93
N LYS A 202 -2.13 -0.35 -5.49
CA LYS A 202 -2.30 -0.09 -6.93
C LYS A 202 -3.57 -0.72 -7.54
N PRO A 203 -4.74 -0.60 -6.90
CA PRO A 203 -5.98 -1.20 -7.40
C PRO A 203 -6.35 -0.70 -8.80
N PHE A 204 -5.91 0.49 -9.18
CA PHE A 204 -6.19 1.13 -10.47
C PHE A 204 -5.06 0.95 -11.51
N ALA A 205 -4.06 0.10 -11.26
CA ALA A 205 -2.88 -0.07 -12.11
C ALA A 205 -2.21 1.28 -12.48
N ALA A 206 -1.96 2.14 -11.48
CA ALA A 206 -1.49 3.52 -11.64
C ALA A 206 -2.45 4.41 -12.48
N GLY A 207 -3.76 4.22 -12.29
CA GLY A 207 -4.82 4.97 -12.96
C GLY A 207 -5.16 4.47 -14.37
N ARG A 208 -4.43 3.51 -14.91
CA ARG A 208 -4.61 3.05 -16.29
C ARG A 208 -5.94 2.32 -16.52
N LEU A 209 -6.45 1.61 -15.51
CA LEU A 209 -7.75 0.95 -15.57
C LEU A 209 -8.93 1.93 -15.64
N LEU A 210 -8.71 3.19 -15.23
CA LEU A 210 -9.73 4.24 -15.23
C LEU A 210 -9.74 5.06 -16.53
N MET A 211 -9.02 4.63 -17.57
CA MET A 211 -8.85 5.36 -18.82
C MET A 211 -9.04 4.44 -20.02
N GLN A 212 -9.98 4.77 -20.90
CA GLN A 212 -10.19 4.05 -22.15
C GLN A 212 -8.94 4.09 -23.05
N ASN A 213 -8.73 3.05 -23.85
CA ASN A 213 -7.63 2.91 -24.81
C ASN A 213 -6.20 3.02 -24.24
N LYS A 214 -6.03 3.01 -22.91
CA LYS A 214 -4.69 2.93 -22.33
C LYS A 214 -4.09 1.54 -22.47
N THR A 215 -2.84 1.50 -22.84
CA THR A 215 -2.07 0.26 -22.87
C THR A 215 -1.61 -0.08 -21.46
N VAL A 216 -1.91 -1.27 -21.01
CA VAL A 216 -1.36 -1.87 -19.79
C VAL A 216 -0.28 -2.87 -20.13
N ASN A 217 0.78 -2.89 -19.33
CA ASN A 217 1.90 -3.80 -19.50
C ASN A 217 1.82 -4.87 -18.41
N PHE A 218 1.43 -6.08 -18.78
CA PHE A 218 1.33 -7.23 -17.88
C PHE A 218 2.70 -7.62 -17.30
N ALA A 219 3.78 -7.47 -18.07
CA ALA A 219 5.13 -7.79 -17.61
C ALA A 219 5.62 -6.91 -16.47
N LYS A 220 5.04 -5.72 -16.25
CA LYS A 220 5.41 -4.88 -15.10
C LYS A 220 5.14 -5.56 -13.76
N TYR A 221 4.27 -6.56 -13.77
CA TYR A 221 3.86 -7.32 -12.59
C TYR A 221 4.27 -8.79 -12.64
N GLN A 222 5.00 -9.19 -13.71
CA GLN A 222 5.49 -10.56 -13.90
C GLN A 222 7.00 -10.60 -13.69
N THR A 223 7.48 -11.60 -12.98
CA THR A 223 8.89 -11.92 -12.86
C THR A 223 9.31 -12.76 -14.07
N GLY A 224 10.27 -12.28 -14.88
CA GLY A 224 10.96 -13.06 -15.89
C GLY A 224 10.18 -13.41 -17.16
N GLY A 225 9.15 -12.65 -17.52
CA GLY A 225 8.27 -13.03 -18.60
C GLY A 225 8.23 -12.11 -19.82
N ILE A 226 7.53 -12.56 -20.83
CA ILE A 226 7.22 -11.84 -22.06
C ILE A 226 6.35 -10.62 -21.73
N SER A 227 6.76 -9.44 -22.22
CA SER A 227 6.00 -8.21 -22.06
C SER A 227 4.75 -8.22 -22.94
N LEU A 228 3.63 -8.62 -22.39
CA LEU A 228 2.33 -8.50 -23.05
C LEU A 228 1.76 -7.11 -22.83
N LYS A 229 1.52 -6.38 -23.91
CA LYS A 229 0.84 -5.09 -23.90
C LYS A 229 -0.56 -5.27 -24.46
N ARG A 230 -1.58 -4.88 -23.70
CA ARG A 230 -2.98 -4.88 -24.17
C ARG A 230 -3.60 -3.51 -23.96
N LYS A 231 -4.45 -3.09 -24.89
CA LYS A 231 -5.30 -1.90 -24.73
C LYS A 231 -6.51 -2.27 -23.88
N ILE A 232 -6.84 -1.44 -22.91
CA ILE A 232 -8.07 -1.58 -22.15
C ILE A 232 -9.24 -1.24 -23.08
N PRO A 233 -10.17 -2.18 -23.34
CA PRO A 233 -11.25 -1.98 -24.29
C PRO A 233 -12.29 -1.00 -23.79
N LYS A 234 -12.51 -0.93 -22.48
CA LYS A 234 -13.44 -0.06 -21.79
C LYS A 234 -12.86 0.40 -20.47
N GLU A 235 -13.01 1.67 -20.14
CA GLU A 235 -12.63 2.20 -18.82
C GLU A 235 -13.49 1.57 -17.72
N LEU A 236 -12.83 1.31 -16.58
CA LEU A 236 -13.50 0.87 -15.37
C LEU A 236 -13.74 2.05 -14.44
N THR A 237 -14.76 1.95 -13.63
CA THR A 237 -14.91 2.88 -12.50
C THR A 237 -13.98 2.49 -11.36
N SER A 238 -13.62 3.44 -10.51
CA SER A 238 -12.81 3.14 -9.32
C SER A 238 -13.51 2.15 -8.38
N THR A 239 -14.85 2.22 -8.29
CA THR A 239 -15.69 1.28 -7.55
C THR A 239 -15.58 -0.15 -8.06
N GLN A 240 -15.57 -0.36 -9.37
CA GLN A 240 -15.36 -1.71 -9.95
C GLN A 240 -13.98 -2.26 -9.62
N CYS A 241 -12.93 -1.44 -9.73
CA CYS A 241 -11.57 -1.86 -9.37
C CYS A 241 -11.43 -2.20 -7.88
N ILE A 242 -12.01 -1.39 -6.99
CA ILE A 242 -12.01 -1.63 -5.54
C ILE A 242 -12.82 -2.89 -5.21
N ASN A 243 -14.01 -3.04 -5.82
CA ASN A 243 -14.86 -4.21 -5.65
C ASN A 243 -14.14 -5.49 -6.04
N TYR A 244 -13.50 -5.50 -7.22
CA TYR A 244 -12.68 -6.64 -7.64
C TYR A 244 -11.64 -7.02 -6.58
N VAL A 245 -10.86 -6.06 -6.08
CA VAL A 245 -9.80 -6.36 -5.11
C VAL A 245 -10.38 -6.83 -3.77
N ASN A 246 -11.46 -6.19 -3.29
CA ASN A 246 -12.11 -6.57 -2.03
C ASN A 246 -12.86 -7.89 -2.10
N SER A 247 -13.24 -8.36 -3.30
CA SER A 247 -13.85 -9.69 -3.49
C SER A 247 -12.85 -10.84 -3.36
N LEU A 248 -11.54 -10.53 -3.44
CA LEU A 248 -10.50 -11.54 -3.35
C LEU A 248 -10.27 -11.97 -1.90
N ASN A 249 -10.30 -13.28 -1.68
CA ASN A 249 -10.13 -13.84 -0.36
C ASN A 249 -8.69 -13.62 0.16
N GLY A 250 -8.57 -13.10 1.37
CA GLY A 250 -7.29 -12.82 2.03
C GLY A 250 -6.86 -11.35 2.00
N VAL A 251 -7.53 -10.48 1.22
CA VAL A 251 -7.25 -9.04 1.23
C VAL A 251 -7.89 -8.38 2.45
N SER A 252 -7.07 -7.71 3.27
CA SER A 252 -7.54 -6.98 4.44
C SER A 252 -7.94 -5.55 4.12
N VAL A 253 -7.11 -4.83 3.34
CA VAL A 253 -7.35 -3.44 2.97
C VAL A 253 -6.93 -3.17 1.54
N VAL A 254 -7.71 -2.35 0.82
CA VAL A 254 -7.37 -1.85 -0.52
C VAL A 254 -6.85 -0.42 -0.39
N LEU A 255 -5.58 -0.23 -0.65
CA LEU A 255 -4.92 1.07 -0.55
C LEU A 255 -5.11 1.88 -1.85
N ALA A 256 -6.01 2.84 -1.81
CA ALA A 256 -6.34 3.68 -2.95
C ALA A 256 -5.62 5.04 -2.85
N GLY A 257 -4.79 5.37 -3.84
CA GLY A 257 -4.18 6.69 -3.96
C GLY A 257 -5.08 7.65 -4.73
N VAL A 258 -5.12 8.91 -4.30
CA VAL A 258 -5.90 10.00 -4.91
C VAL A 258 -5.11 11.30 -4.94
N LYS A 259 -5.49 12.22 -5.85
CA LYS A 259 -4.90 13.56 -5.97
C LYS A 259 -5.82 14.66 -5.47
N SER A 260 -7.09 14.36 -5.21
CA SER A 260 -8.10 15.36 -4.82
C SER A 260 -9.24 14.73 -4.04
N VAL A 261 -10.02 15.56 -3.36
CA VAL A 261 -11.27 15.17 -2.70
C VAL A 261 -12.28 14.60 -3.72
N ALA A 262 -12.30 15.10 -4.94
CA ALA A 262 -13.19 14.58 -5.98
C ALA A 262 -12.88 13.12 -6.36
N GLU A 263 -11.59 12.75 -6.45
CA GLU A 263 -11.17 11.36 -6.67
C GLU A 263 -11.46 10.48 -5.44
N LEU A 264 -11.22 10.99 -4.22
CA LEU A 264 -11.58 10.28 -3.00
C LEU A 264 -13.07 9.97 -2.94
N ARG A 265 -13.94 10.95 -3.23
CA ARG A 265 -15.39 10.76 -3.26
C ARG A 265 -15.83 9.73 -4.29
N LYS A 266 -15.14 9.64 -5.44
CA LYS A 266 -15.41 8.57 -6.42
C LYS A 266 -15.11 7.18 -5.82
N ASN A 267 -13.99 7.05 -5.09
CA ASN A 267 -13.64 5.80 -4.43
C ASN A 267 -14.63 5.45 -3.32
N LEU A 268 -15.06 6.44 -2.53
CA LEU A 268 -16.02 6.29 -1.44
C LEU A 268 -17.41 5.85 -1.89
N LYS A 269 -17.80 6.05 -3.16
CA LYS A 269 -19.03 5.48 -3.71
C LYS A 269 -19.10 3.97 -3.56
N TYR A 270 -17.97 3.30 -3.43
CA TYR A 270 -17.89 1.87 -3.10
C TYR A 270 -18.62 1.50 -1.79
N SER A 271 -18.73 2.42 -0.83
CA SER A 271 -19.49 2.20 0.41
C SER A 271 -21.00 2.06 0.18
N ASN A 272 -21.49 2.50 -0.98
CA ASN A 272 -22.89 2.29 -1.38
C ASN A 272 -23.11 0.82 -1.83
N PRO A 273 -24.07 0.09 -1.26
CA PRO A 273 -24.35 -1.30 -1.62
C PRO A 273 -24.67 -1.53 -3.12
N HIS A 274 -25.27 -0.57 -3.80
CA HIS A 274 -25.55 -0.65 -5.24
C HIS A 274 -24.27 -0.58 -6.08
N GLU A 275 -23.31 0.22 -5.69
CA GLU A 275 -22.02 0.34 -6.38
C GLU A 275 -21.14 -0.91 -6.19
N ARG A 276 -21.24 -1.57 -5.05
CA ARG A 276 -20.54 -2.84 -4.77
C ARG A 276 -20.97 -4.00 -5.68
N LYS A 277 -22.19 -3.94 -6.22
CA LYS A 277 -22.75 -4.98 -7.10
C LYS A 277 -22.37 -4.79 -8.57
N ARG A 278 -21.60 -3.75 -8.95
CA ARG A 278 -21.18 -3.54 -10.34
C ARG A 278 -20.32 -4.69 -10.82
N ASP A 279 -20.77 -5.32 -11.91
CA ASP A 279 -20.11 -6.46 -12.50
C ASP A 279 -18.76 -6.07 -13.13
N PHE A 280 -17.72 -6.82 -12.79
CA PHE A 280 -16.38 -6.72 -13.37
C PHE A 280 -15.95 -8.03 -14.07
N SER A 281 -16.81 -9.05 -14.11
CA SER A 281 -16.51 -10.37 -14.66
C SER A 281 -16.00 -10.35 -16.10
N PRO A 282 -16.60 -9.53 -17.02
CA PRO A 282 -16.09 -9.46 -18.38
C PRO A 282 -14.65 -8.96 -18.48
N MET A 283 -14.20 -8.16 -17.51
CA MET A 283 -12.82 -7.70 -17.46
C MET A 283 -11.86 -8.76 -16.92
N ILE A 284 -12.34 -9.68 -16.07
CA ILE A 284 -11.51 -10.81 -15.62
C ILE A 284 -11.15 -11.68 -16.81
N GLU A 285 -12.12 -12.06 -17.64
CA GLU A 285 -11.90 -12.85 -18.86
C GLU A 285 -10.85 -12.20 -19.76
N PHE A 286 -10.97 -10.90 -20.00
CA PHE A 286 -10.00 -10.14 -20.79
C PHE A 286 -8.56 -10.19 -20.23
N PHE A 287 -8.38 -10.28 -18.92
CA PHE A 287 -7.07 -10.33 -18.27
C PHE A 287 -6.58 -11.74 -17.95
N GLN A 288 -7.37 -12.76 -18.15
CA GLN A 288 -6.98 -14.18 -18.01
C GLN A 288 -6.36 -14.76 -19.28
N GLU A 289 -6.78 -14.30 -20.45
CA GLU A 289 -6.22 -14.71 -21.74
C GLU A 289 -4.79 -14.17 -21.98
#